data_ee664219c81d53ee1c501b6fdb0a4d86
#
_entry.id   ee664219c81d53ee1c501b6fdb0a4d86
#
_cell.length_a   1.000
_cell.length_b   1.000
_cell.length_c   1.000
_cell.angle_alpha   90.00
_cell.angle_beta   90.00
_cell.angle_gamma   90.00
#
_symmetry.space_group_name_H-M   'P 1'
#
loop_
_entity.id
_entity.type
_entity.pdbx_description
1 polymer ?
#
loop_
_entity_poly.entity_id
_entity_poly.type
_entity_poly.pdbx_seq_one_letter_code
_entity_poly.pdbx_strand_id
1 'polypeptide(L)'
;MKGRGKMRYAIFISILTAVSCGISSAQTYGLDNTDPAVFSKFKIPNTDLHALWFNTSLYGYTSKTSNLFDTGPNYNSYNRYLNFGFSPQYYMLKESDDIYFSFNTIFSGEYSYSDGKSEGPGVLLNNFRKSVNENVEVNVKETLRNYLNGGDLFFSLNSSGGFSTLDEYDDNPMSDSTRASSYRGQKLQEYSLSIGFGWGKMRNVTAVVSAIHFQERMKRLNLINSNLSDKTIEDLAQQFYREGYYSQVHVRPDKFFWQDVGNALAGDGINLDALNMYAASYLRQVPNELRFMRNEGLIGGIGVGIDYSNQYYSAQIHPPNGISIEQFLAIGNAYVNYSHQLDLNSQVRFDIAANGGPNLTRHQTLGQQYALNADLGYDYELTDRIVVSAGNSFDVLFQNGNGQGRLLTDDTNVQLNYFVEDNISLSGQYSLNYSDMKPVGVLTNRTREIDNRVSIGMIYYIDRGMILH
;
A
#
# COMPACT_ATOMS: atom_id res chain seq x y z
N MET A 1 29.14 -6.73 -24.18
CA MET A 1 27.93 -6.14 -23.57
C MET A 1 26.59 -6.54 -24.22
N LYS A 2 26.52 -7.40 -25.23
CA LYS A 2 25.29 -7.81 -25.92
C LYS A 2 24.47 -8.95 -25.24
N GLY A 3 24.94 -9.56 -24.16
CA GLY A 3 24.27 -10.72 -23.54
C GLY A 3 23.24 -10.41 -22.43
N ARG A 4 23.33 -9.25 -21.78
CA ARG A 4 22.53 -8.92 -20.59
C ARG A 4 21.04 -8.58 -20.90
N GLY A 5 20.74 -8.07 -22.08
CA GLY A 5 19.37 -7.80 -22.51
C GLY A 5 18.55 -9.07 -22.72
N LYS A 6 19.17 -10.13 -23.28
CA LYS A 6 18.49 -11.41 -23.55
C LYS A 6 18.11 -12.18 -22.28
N MET A 7 18.90 -12.05 -21.21
CA MET A 7 18.63 -12.71 -19.92
C MET A 7 17.40 -12.11 -19.22
N ARG A 8 17.16 -10.81 -19.38
CA ARG A 8 16.01 -10.09 -18.79
C ARG A 8 14.68 -10.49 -19.42
N TYR A 9 14.64 -10.57 -20.75
CA TYR A 9 13.45 -11.07 -21.48
C TYR A 9 13.19 -12.54 -21.13
N ALA A 10 14.24 -13.34 -20.92
CA ALA A 10 14.08 -14.74 -20.55
C ALA A 10 13.47 -14.90 -19.14
N ILE A 11 13.85 -14.08 -18.15
CA ILE A 11 13.28 -14.11 -16.80
C ILE A 11 11.82 -13.65 -16.83
N PHE A 12 11.52 -12.55 -17.52
CA PHE A 12 10.16 -12.04 -17.66
C PHE A 12 9.24 -13.04 -18.38
N ILE A 13 9.71 -13.63 -19.47
CA ILE A 13 8.99 -14.68 -20.19
C ILE A 13 8.86 -15.95 -19.33
N SER A 14 9.86 -16.31 -18.52
CA SER A 14 9.79 -17.48 -17.64
C SER A 14 8.79 -17.28 -16.51
N ILE A 15 8.68 -16.07 -15.93
CA ILE A 15 7.67 -15.74 -14.92
C ILE A 15 6.28 -15.74 -15.57
N LEU A 16 6.12 -15.10 -16.73
CA LEU A 16 4.85 -15.12 -17.47
C LEU A 16 4.43 -16.54 -17.88
N THR A 17 5.41 -17.38 -18.28
CA THR A 17 5.17 -18.77 -18.65
C THR A 17 4.88 -19.64 -17.42
N ALA A 18 5.53 -19.41 -16.29
CA ALA A 18 5.26 -20.10 -15.04
C ALA A 18 3.86 -19.74 -14.50
N VAL A 19 3.47 -18.46 -14.59
CA VAL A 19 2.11 -18.01 -14.26
C VAL A 19 1.09 -18.63 -15.22
N SER A 20 1.34 -18.62 -16.53
CA SER A 20 0.43 -19.22 -17.51
C SER A 20 0.36 -20.75 -17.44
N CYS A 21 1.47 -21.44 -17.11
CA CYS A 21 1.47 -22.88 -16.85
C CYS A 21 0.83 -23.25 -15.52
N GLY A 22 0.95 -22.41 -14.48
CA GLY A 22 0.25 -22.56 -13.21
C GLY A 22 -1.27 -22.47 -13.37
N ILE A 23 -1.75 -21.58 -14.24
CA ILE A 23 -3.17 -21.42 -14.56
C ILE A 23 -3.75 -22.68 -15.26
N SER A 24 -2.95 -23.39 -16.07
CA SER A 24 -3.43 -24.57 -16.80
C SER A 24 -3.43 -25.87 -15.98
N SER A 25 -2.74 -25.92 -14.86
CA SER A 25 -2.63 -27.12 -14.00
C SER A 25 -3.29 -26.99 -12.63
N ALA A 26 -3.76 -25.80 -12.24
CA ALA A 26 -4.65 -25.67 -11.10
C ALA A 26 -5.92 -26.47 -11.44
N GLN A 27 -6.11 -27.60 -10.77
CA GLN A 27 -7.43 -28.22 -10.73
C GLN A 27 -8.38 -27.11 -10.24
N THR A 28 -9.08 -26.52 -11.17
CA THR A 28 -10.26 -25.72 -10.90
C THR A 28 -11.13 -26.62 -10.03
N TYR A 29 -11.12 -26.38 -8.75
CA TYR A 29 -12.16 -26.92 -7.88
C TYR A 29 -13.44 -26.45 -8.53
N GLY A 30 -14.20 -27.39 -9.10
CA GLY A 30 -15.30 -27.21 -10.04
C GLY A 30 -16.26 -26.09 -9.67
N LEU A 31 -15.83 -24.88 -9.90
CA LEU A 31 -16.62 -23.68 -9.90
C LEU A 31 -17.15 -23.54 -11.32
N ASP A 32 -18.15 -24.39 -11.62
CA ASP A 32 -18.91 -24.31 -12.84
C ASP A 32 -19.49 -22.89 -12.98
N ASN A 33 -18.95 -22.17 -13.97
CA ASN A 33 -19.63 -21.08 -14.69
C ASN A 33 -20.34 -20.03 -13.85
N THR A 34 -19.65 -19.42 -12.89
CA THR A 34 -20.14 -18.12 -12.38
C THR A 34 -19.89 -17.11 -13.50
N ASP A 35 -20.96 -16.66 -14.15
CA ASP A 35 -20.88 -15.66 -15.19
C ASP A 35 -20.21 -14.40 -14.65
N PRO A 36 -19.03 -13.97 -15.18
CA PRO A 36 -18.38 -12.72 -14.76
C PRO A 36 -19.31 -11.50 -14.82
N ALA A 37 -20.40 -11.58 -15.60
CA ALA A 37 -21.43 -10.56 -15.65
C ALA A 37 -22.12 -10.30 -14.31
N VAL A 38 -22.09 -11.24 -13.35
CA VAL A 38 -22.63 -11.04 -11.98
C VAL A 38 -21.83 -9.95 -11.26
N PHE A 39 -20.51 -9.94 -11.41
CA PHE A 39 -19.65 -8.94 -10.78
C PHE A 39 -19.91 -7.53 -11.32
N SER A 40 -20.14 -7.40 -12.62
CA SER A 40 -20.38 -6.10 -13.27
C SER A 40 -21.75 -5.50 -12.96
N LYS A 41 -22.73 -6.34 -12.58
CA LYS A 41 -24.11 -5.92 -12.24
C LYS A 41 -24.26 -5.47 -10.79
N PHE A 42 -23.32 -5.83 -9.91
CA PHE A 42 -23.40 -5.48 -8.50
C PHE A 42 -23.42 -3.97 -8.32
N LYS A 43 -24.49 -3.49 -7.67
CA LYS A 43 -24.61 -2.10 -7.27
C LYS A 43 -24.06 -1.92 -5.87
N ILE A 44 -23.10 -1.01 -5.73
CA ILE A 44 -22.51 -0.71 -4.44
C ILE A 44 -23.60 -0.10 -3.55
N PRO A 45 -23.88 -0.69 -2.37
CA PRO A 45 -24.82 -0.10 -1.43
C PRO A 45 -24.30 1.23 -0.92
N ASN A 46 -25.19 2.19 -0.67
CA ASN A 46 -24.81 3.46 -0.07
C ASN A 46 -24.04 3.22 1.23
N THR A 47 -22.81 3.64 1.26
CA THR A 47 -21.89 3.47 2.37
C THR A 47 -21.47 4.80 2.91
N ASP A 48 -21.46 4.94 4.23
CA ASP A 48 -20.93 6.08 4.97
C ASP A 48 -20.12 5.50 6.15
N LEU A 49 -18.81 5.32 5.91
CA LEU A 49 -17.89 4.68 6.85
C LEU A 49 -16.99 5.72 7.47
N HIS A 50 -16.88 5.69 8.80
CA HIS A 50 -15.92 6.45 9.56
C HIS A 50 -15.07 5.49 10.41
N ALA A 51 -13.76 5.59 10.31
CA ALA A 51 -12.86 4.74 11.08
C ALA A 51 -11.72 5.55 11.68
N LEU A 52 -11.35 5.22 12.91
CA LEU A 52 -10.25 5.83 13.63
C LEU A 52 -9.36 4.73 14.19
N TRP A 53 -8.10 4.72 13.80
CA TRP A 53 -7.11 3.77 14.28
C TRP A 53 -6.02 4.47 15.07
N PHE A 54 -5.44 3.72 15.99
CA PHE A 54 -4.27 4.15 16.75
C PHE A 54 -3.18 3.09 16.63
N ASN A 55 -2.13 3.42 15.90
CA ASN A 55 -0.97 2.56 15.80
C ASN A 55 0.10 3.07 16.77
N THR A 56 0.67 2.15 17.56
CA THR A 56 1.79 2.44 18.43
C THR A 56 2.88 1.43 18.20
N SER A 57 4.11 1.88 18.15
CA SER A 57 5.28 1.02 18.06
C SER A 57 6.29 1.36 19.14
N LEU A 58 6.87 0.34 19.75
CA LEU A 58 8.01 0.47 20.64
C LEU A 58 9.04 -0.56 20.22
N TYR A 59 10.20 -0.09 19.80
CA TYR A 59 11.27 -0.95 19.35
C TYR A 59 12.59 -0.54 19.96
N GLY A 60 13.38 -1.50 20.42
CA GLY A 60 14.70 -1.22 20.94
C GLY A 60 15.62 -2.41 20.80
N TYR A 61 16.89 -2.13 20.57
CA TYR A 61 17.92 -3.16 20.56
C TYR A 61 19.22 -2.63 21.16
N THR A 62 20.05 -3.58 21.60
CA THR A 62 21.43 -3.31 21.96
C THR A 62 22.33 -4.20 21.13
N SER A 63 23.39 -3.67 20.57
CA SER A 63 24.38 -4.46 19.84
C SER A 63 25.77 -4.23 20.42
N LYS A 64 26.56 -5.32 20.46
CA LYS A 64 27.98 -5.26 20.77
C LYS A 64 28.73 -5.92 19.63
N THR A 65 29.61 -5.17 18.99
CA THR A 65 30.49 -5.68 17.95
C THR A 65 31.91 -5.66 18.46
N SER A 66 32.60 -6.79 18.39
CA SER A 66 34.01 -6.92 18.76
C SER A 66 34.80 -7.32 17.50
N ASN A 67 35.67 -6.44 17.04
CA ASN A 67 36.58 -6.73 15.93
C ASN A 67 37.92 -7.19 16.51
N LEU A 68 38.22 -8.46 16.29
CA LEU A 68 39.48 -9.07 16.68
C LEU A 68 40.40 -9.16 15.47
N PHE A 69 41.55 -8.51 15.54
CA PHE A 69 42.56 -8.55 14.47
C PHE A 69 43.76 -9.37 14.98
N ASP A 70 44.21 -10.32 14.19
CA ASP A 70 45.36 -11.18 14.55
C ASP A 70 46.67 -10.41 14.75
N THR A 71 46.78 -9.23 14.14
CA THR A 71 48.03 -8.39 14.15
C THR A 71 47.78 -6.91 14.44
N GLY A 72 46.57 -6.54 14.95
CA GLY A 72 46.17 -5.14 15.19
C GLY A 72 45.42 -4.95 16.51
N PRO A 73 45.14 -3.69 16.87
CA PRO A 73 44.37 -3.40 18.07
C PRO A 73 42.91 -3.87 17.93
N ASN A 74 42.40 -4.54 18.95
CA ASN A 74 41.01 -4.97 19.03
C ASN A 74 40.10 -3.76 19.36
N TYR A 75 38.97 -3.67 18.65
CA TYR A 75 37.97 -2.63 18.85
C TYR A 75 36.64 -3.24 19.32
N ASN A 76 36.04 -2.62 20.32
CA ASN A 76 34.69 -2.92 20.76
C ASN A 76 33.78 -1.74 20.45
N SER A 77 32.64 -2.01 19.85
CA SER A 77 31.58 -1.03 19.61
C SER A 77 30.32 -1.50 20.34
N TYR A 78 29.72 -0.59 21.07
CA TYR A 78 28.45 -0.78 21.76
C TYR A 78 27.45 0.20 21.18
N ASN A 79 26.28 -0.26 20.75
CA ASN A 79 25.21 0.59 20.29
C ASN A 79 23.91 0.22 21.01
N ARG A 80 23.16 1.24 21.46
CA ARG A 80 21.80 1.11 21.97
C ARG A 80 20.91 1.95 21.08
N TYR A 81 19.73 1.43 20.83
CA TYR A 81 18.72 2.11 20.05
C TYR A 81 17.36 1.91 20.70
N LEU A 82 16.58 2.98 20.77
CA LEU A 82 15.20 2.98 21.22
C LEU A 82 14.40 3.82 20.24
N ASN A 83 13.28 3.29 19.80
CA ASN A 83 12.33 3.99 18.95
C ASN A 83 10.93 3.86 19.53
N PHE A 84 10.22 4.96 19.60
CA PHE A 84 8.82 5.02 19.92
C PHE A 84 8.07 5.72 18.81
N GLY A 85 7.01 5.07 18.29
CA GLY A 85 6.13 5.62 17.27
C GLY A 85 4.69 5.66 17.76
N PHE A 86 3.97 6.71 17.38
CA PHE A 86 2.54 6.87 17.57
C PHE A 86 1.91 7.43 16.30
N SER A 87 0.92 6.73 15.75
CA SER A 87 0.32 7.10 14.46
C SER A 87 -1.20 6.88 14.49
N PRO A 88 -1.99 7.88 14.91
CA PRO A 88 -3.43 7.90 14.70
C PRO A 88 -3.75 8.17 13.21
N GLN A 89 -4.74 7.45 12.73
CA GLN A 89 -5.25 7.60 11.37
C GLN A 89 -6.77 7.70 11.41
N TYR A 90 -7.33 8.69 10.74
CA TYR A 90 -8.76 8.82 10.51
C TYR A 90 -9.07 8.62 9.03
N TYR A 91 -10.06 7.81 8.75
CA TYR A 91 -10.54 7.52 7.41
C TYR A 91 -12.05 7.71 7.32
N MET A 92 -12.51 8.32 6.24
CA MET A 92 -13.92 8.46 5.90
C MET A 92 -14.12 8.04 4.45
N LEU A 93 -15.11 7.19 4.20
CA LEU A 93 -15.53 6.76 2.88
C LEU A 93 -17.02 6.94 2.75
N LYS A 94 -17.45 7.71 1.73
CA LYS A 94 -18.82 7.76 1.29
C LYS A 94 -18.88 7.30 -0.16
N GLU A 95 -19.60 6.20 -0.39
CA GLU A 95 -19.66 5.56 -1.69
C GLU A 95 -21.09 5.22 -2.06
N SER A 96 -21.43 5.48 -3.31
CA SER A 96 -22.69 5.12 -3.96
C SER A 96 -22.50 5.07 -5.48
N ASP A 97 -23.54 4.71 -6.23
CA ASP A 97 -23.49 4.74 -7.69
C ASP A 97 -23.22 6.14 -8.28
N ASP A 98 -23.57 7.22 -7.54
CA ASP A 98 -23.46 8.60 -8.00
C ASP A 98 -22.26 9.34 -7.46
N ILE A 99 -21.73 8.93 -6.34
CA ILE A 99 -20.63 9.63 -5.66
C ILE A 99 -19.65 8.66 -5.03
N TYR A 100 -18.38 8.96 -5.18
CA TYR A 100 -17.29 8.39 -4.41
C TYR A 100 -16.54 9.51 -3.72
N PHE A 101 -16.50 9.50 -2.39
CA PHE A 101 -15.71 10.43 -1.59
C PHE A 101 -14.88 9.65 -0.58
N SER A 102 -13.58 9.85 -0.60
CA SER A 102 -12.67 9.32 0.41
C SER A 102 -11.84 10.43 1.02
N PHE A 103 -11.72 10.41 2.33
CA PHE A 103 -10.87 11.29 3.09
C PHE A 103 -10.00 10.45 4.02
N ASN A 104 -8.71 10.68 3.99
CA ASN A 104 -7.75 10.00 4.84
C ASN A 104 -6.80 11.01 5.46
N THR A 105 -6.63 10.97 6.77
CA THR A 105 -5.62 11.76 7.46
C THR A 105 -4.81 10.87 8.39
N ILE A 106 -3.50 11.00 8.30
CA ILE A 106 -2.54 10.26 9.12
C ILE A 106 -1.71 11.31 9.84
N PHE A 107 -1.66 11.18 11.14
CA PHE A 107 -0.66 11.86 11.96
C PHE A 107 0.33 10.81 12.42
N SER A 108 1.63 11.05 12.27
CA SER A 108 2.65 10.18 12.82
C SER A 108 3.67 11.00 13.61
N GLY A 109 4.01 10.48 14.78
CA GLY A 109 5.10 10.99 15.60
C GLY A 109 6.06 9.87 15.90
N GLU A 110 7.34 10.10 15.66
CA GLU A 110 8.40 9.14 15.91
C GLU A 110 9.51 9.81 16.71
N TYR A 111 9.92 9.14 17.77
CA TYR A 111 11.07 9.52 18.57
C TYR A 111 12.07 8.39 18.55
N SER A 112 13.29 8.63 18.11
CA SER A 112 14.35 7.65 18.19
C SER A 112 15.57 8.19 18.94
N TYR A 113 16.13 7.35 19.79
CA TYR A 113 17.34 7.60 20.55
C TYR A 113 18.37 6.53 20.24
N SER A 114 19.59 6.95 19.90
CA SER A 114 20.71 6.04 19.80
C SER A 114 21.90 6.56 20.60
N ASP A 115 22.59 5.66 21.31
CA ASP A 115 23.89 5.92 21.86
C ASP A 115 24.89 4.85 21.44
N GLY A 116 26.11 5.26 21.16
CA GLY A 116 27.19 4.38 20.76
C GLY A 116 28.49 4.73 21.44
N LYS A 117 29.27 3.70 21.82
CA LYS A 117 30.59 3.84 22.40
C LYS A 117 31.57 2.92 21.66
N SER A 118 32.69 3.44 21.23
CA SER A 118 33.77 2.64 20.65
C SER A 118 35.02 2.71 21.56
N GLU A 119 35.56 1.56 21.90
CA GLU A 119 36.73 1.40 22.77
C GLU A 119 37.82 0.59 22.03
N GLY A 120 39.07 1.03 22.09
CA GLY A 120 40.22 0.29 21.54
C GLY A 120 41.55 1.01 21.79
N PRO A 121 42.68 0.26 21.87
CA PRO A 121 43.99 0.86 22.02
C PRO A 121 44.35 1.60 20.74
N GLY A 122 44.69 2.90 20.84
CA GLY A 122 45.02 3.77 19.71
C GLY A 122 43.83 4.59 19.19
N VAL A 123 42.60 4.32 19.61
CA VAL A 123 41.49 5.26 19.49
C VAL A 123 41.78 6.37 20.50
N LEU A 124 42.24 7.54 19.97
CA LEU A 124 42.64 8.67 20.77
C LEU A 124 41.56 9.18 21.74
N LEU A 125 40.35 8.61 21.69
CA LEU A 125 39.22 8.94 22.54
C LEU A 125 38.14 7.84 22.53
N ASN A 126 37.58 7.57 23.68
CA ASN A 126 36.30 6.92 23.81
C ASN A 126 35.25 7.72 23.00
N ASN A 127 35.09 7.36 21.72
CA ASN A 127 34.09 8.01 20.87
C ASN A 127 32.71 7.60 21.38
N PHE A 128 32.10 8.53 22.10
CA PHE A 128 30.72 8.42 22.55
C PHE A 128 29.87 9.26 21.62
N ARG A 129 28.96 8.63 20.88
CA ARG A 129 28.04 9.29 19.98
C ARG A 129 26.62 9.15 20.51
N LYS A 130 25.93 10.25 20.64
CA LYS A 130 24.49 10.28 20.90
C LYS A 130 23.79 10.88 19.69
N SER A 131 22.70 10.25 19.28
CA SER A 131 21.81 10.80 18.27
C SER A 131 20.37 10.71 18.77
N VAL A 132 19.65 11.80 18.63
CA VAL A 132 18.23 11.91 18.92
C VAL A 132 17.56 12.36 17.63
N ASN A 133 16.56 11.62 17.17
CA ASN A 133 15.76 12.00 16.00
C ASN A 133 14.30 12.13 16.46
N GLU A 134 13.71 13.25 16.14
CA GLU A 134 12.29 13.53 16.32
C GLU A 134 11.67 13.77 14.94
N ASN A 135 10.68 12.97 14.60
CA ASN A 135 9.93 13.13 13.35
C ASN A 135 8.46 13.29 13.67
N VAL A 136 7.86 14.33 13.11
CA VAL A 136 6.42 14.56 13.15
C VAL A 136 5.96 14.72 11.72
N GLU A 137 4.95 13.95 11.34
CA GLU A 137 4.39 13.96 9.99
C GLU A 137 2.87 14.02 10.07
N VAL A 138 2.28 14.84 9.22
CA VAL A 138 0.83 14.94 9.03
C VAL A 138 0.56 14.83 7.54
N ASN A 139 -0.24 13.86 7.15
CA ASN A 139 -0.68 13.67 5.79
C ASN A 139 -2.20 13.69 5.72
N VAL A 140 -2.72 14.42 4.74
CA VAL A 140 -4.15 14.50 4.41
C VAL A 140 -4.31 14.18 2.94
N LYS A 141 -5.24 13.30 2.61
CA LYS A 141 -5.57 12.96 1.22
C LYS A 141 -7.08 12.89 1.06
N GLU A 142 -7.56 13.55 0.03
CA GLU A 142 -8.99 13.63 -0.31
C GLU A 142 -9.18 13.28 -1.79
N THR A 143 -10.21 12.50 -2.08
CA THR A 143 -10.64 12.18 -3.45
C THR A 143 -12.15 12.26 -3.52
N LEU A 144 -12.66 13.07 -4.42
CA LEU A 144 -14.07 13.17 -4.76
C LEU A 144 -14.26 12.83 -6.23
N ARG A 145 -15.19 11.92 -6.53
CA ARG A 145 -15.72 11.68 -7.87
C ARG A 145 -17.22 11.81 -7.83
N ASN A 146 -17.75 12.64 -8.71
CA ASN A 146 -19.18 12.83 -8.87
C ASN A 146 -19.58 12.34 -10.25
N TYR A 147 -20.36 11.25 -10.30
CA TYR A 147 -20.81 10.63 -11.53
C TYR A 147 -22.01 11.35 -12.10
N LEU A 148 -21.96 11.68 -13.38
CA LEU A 148 -22.99 12.46 -14.05
C LEU A 148 -24.19 11.55 -14.39
N ASN A 149 -25.33 11.86 -13.81
CA ASN A 149 -26.60 11.15 -14.02
C ASN A 149 -26.52 9.61 -13.76
N GLY A 150 -25.72 9.19 -12.77
CA GLY A 150 -25.50 7.76 -12.47
C GLY A 150 -24.78 6.97 -13.58
N GLY A 151 -24.29 7.67 -14.63
CA GLY A 151 -23.54 7.07 -15.74
C GLY A 151 -22.08 6.80 -15.40
N ASP A 152 -21.28 6.53 -16.44
CA ASP A 152 -19.84 6.24 -16.28
C ASP A 152 -18.96 7.49 -16.36
N LEU A 153 -19.49 8.64 -16.77
CA LEU A 153 -18.74 9.89 -16.80
C LEU A 153 -18.75 10.56 -15.43
N PHE A 154 -17.61 11.06 -14.99
CA PHE A 154 -17.50 11.74 -13.71
C PHE A 154 -16.61 12.98 -13.77
N PHE A 155 -16.86 13.90 -12.85
CA PHE A 155 -15.96 14.97 -12.46
C PHE A 155 -15.16 14.52 -11.24
N SER A 156 -13.87 14.84 -11.17
CA SER A 156 -13.01 14.51 -10.04
C SER A 156 -12.34 15.74 -9.45
N LEU A 157 -12.21 15.72 -8.12
CA LEU A 157 -11.40 16.64 -7.33
C LEU A 157 -10.50 15.78 -6.45
N ASN A 158 -9.18 16.00 -6.55
CA ASN A 158 -8.23 15.36 -5.67
C ASN A 158 -7.42 16.43 -4.97
N SER A 159 -7.25 16.29 -3.67
CA SER A 159 -6.36 17.12 -2.88
C SER A 159 -5.49 16.27 -1.98
N SER A 160 -4.25 16.70 -1.78
CA SER A 160 -3.40 16.15 -0.75
C SER A 160 -2.58 17.26 -0.10
N GLY A 161 -2.27 17.08 1.18
CA GLY A 161 -1.40 17.97 1.92
C GLY A 161 -0.54 17.18 2.88
N GLY A 162 0.73 17.53 2.96
CA GLY A 162 1.68 16.90 3.84
C GLY A 162 2.54 17.95 4.55
N PHE A 163 2.84 17.66 5.80
CA PHE A 163 3.82 18.40 6.59
C PHE A 163 4.67 17.39 7.35
N SER A 164 5.97 17.50 7.25
CA SER A 164 6.88 16.73 8.10
C SER A 164 7.99 17.59 8.66
N THR A 165 8.40 17.27 9.89
CA THR A 165 9.59 17.83 10.54
C THR A 165 10.47 16.69 10.98
N LEU A 166 11.74 16.79 10.67
CA LEU A 166 12.78 15.89 11.17
C LEU A 166 13.82 16.74 11.86
N ASP A 167 13.99 16.55 13.16
CA ASP A 167 15.03 17.16 13.95
C ASP A 167 16.04 16.08 14.38
N GLU A 168 17.27 16.17 13.89
CA GLU A 168 18.38 15.27 14.23
C GLU A 168 19.43 16.02 15.05
N TYR A 169 19.68 15.53 16.24
CA TYR A 169 20.76 16.01 17.11
C TYR A 169 21.84 14.93 17.25
N ASP A 170 23.07 15.27 16.92
CA ASP A 170 24.22 14.37 17.01
C ASP A 170 25.29 15.03 17.90
N ASP A 171 25.63 14.42 19.03
CA ASP A 171 26.68 14.85 19.94
C ASP A 171 27.86 13.85 19.84
N ASN A 172 28.92 14.29 19.18
CA ASN A 172 30.13 13.51 18.96
C ASN A 172 31.34 14.22 19.60
N PRO A 173 31.74 13.86 20.81
CA PRO A 173 32.92 14.40 21.45
C PRO A 173 34.19 13.88 20.78
N MET A 174 34.74 14.59 19.79
CA MET A 174 35.95 14.19 19.06
C MET A 174 37.25 14.33 19.85
N SER A 175 37.33 15.14 20.90
CA SER A 175 38.50 15.28 21.78
C SER A 175 38.14 16.08 23.04
N ASP A 176 38.99 15.97 24.07
CA ASP A 176 38.86 16.76 25.31
C ASP A 176 38.82 18.28 25.08
N SER A 177 39.16 18.74 23.89
CA SER A 177 39.19 20.15 23.51
C SER A 177 38.18 20.58 22.44
N THR A 178 37.52 19.65 21.73
CA THR A 178 36.58 19.97 20.67
C THR A 178 35.35 19.05 20.70
N ARG A 179 34.30 19.51 21.39
CA ARG A 179 32.99 18.90 21.35
C ARG A 179 32.28 19.38 20.09
N ALA A 180 32.06 18.50 19.14
CA ALA A 180 31.30 18.80 17.93
C ALA A 180 29.87 18.27 18.11
N SER A 181 28.95 19.16 18.46
CA SER A 181 27.53 18.86 18.34
C SER A 181 27.03 19.37 16.99
N SER A 182 26.35 18.53 16.26
CA SER A 182 25.67 18.94 15.03
C SER A 182 24.16 18.79 15.19
N TYR A 183 23.46 19.82 14.76
CA TYR A 183 22.00 19.79 14.66
C TYR A 183 21.64 19.89 13.19
N ARG A 184 20.72 19.02 12.75
CA ARG A 184 20.10 19.08 11.43
C ARG A 184 18.59 19.12 11.63
N GLY A 185 17.95 20.14 11.07
CA GLY A 185 16.51 20.21 10.97
C GLY A 185 16.09 20.15 9.50
N GLN A 186 15.08 19.37 9.22
CA GLN A 186 14.42 19.35 7.91
C GLN A 186 12.94 19.59 8.14
N LYS A 187 12.35 20.46 7.33
CA LYS A 187 10.92 20.67 7.24
C LYS A 187 10.50 20.50 5.81
N LEU A 188 9.47 19.69 5.61
CA LEU A 188 8.86 19.47 4.30
C LEU A 188 7.39 19.85 4.37
N GLN A 189 6.95 20.63 3.40
CA GLN A 189 5.56 20.98 3.21
C GLN A 189 5.19 20.64 1.76
N GLU A 190 4.15 19.88 1.58
CA GLU A 190 3.67 19.47 0.27
C GLU A 190 2.16 19.69 0.18
N TYR A 191 1.71 20.25 -0.93
CA TYR A 191 0.29 20.43 -1.22
C TYR A 191 0.05 20.13 -2.69
N SER A 192 -0.99 19.36 -2.95
CA SER A 192 -1.44 19.05 -4.29
C SER A 192 -2.94 19.29 -4.40
N LEU A 193 -3.37 19.88 -5.50
CA LEU A 193 -4.78 20.05 -5.84
C LEU A 193 -4.95 19.79 -7.33
N SER A 194 -5.85 18.90 -7.69
CA SER A 194 -6.18 18.63 -9.09
C SER A 194 -7.67 18.48 -9.31
N ILE A 195 -8.12 18.97 -10.46
CA ILE A 195 -9.48 18.79 -10.97
C ILE A 195 -9.41 18.04 -12.30
N GLY A 196 -10.41 17.22 -12.57
CA GLY A 196 -10.40 16.42 -13.78
C GLY A 196 -11.76 15.89 -14.18
N PHE A 197 -11.75 15.23 -15.34
CA PHE A 197 -12.87 14.46 -15.87
C PHE A 197 -12.39 13.04 -16.14
N GLY A 198 -13.31 12.10 -15.98
CA GLY A 198 -12.99 10.71 -16.24
C GLY A 198 -14.21 9.91 -16.68
N TRP A 199 -13.94 8.64 -16.96
CA TRP A 199 -14.95 7.67 -17.36
C TRP A 199 -14.69 6.33 -16.71
N GLY A 200 -15.75 5.51 -16.65
CA GLY A 200 -15.73 4.16 -16.10
C GLY A 200 -15.96 4.13 -14.60
N LYS A 201 -16.16 2.93 -14.11
CA LYS A 201 -16.36 2.62 -12.69
C LYS A 201 -15.48 1.45 -12.30
N MET A 202 -14.83 1.58 -11.16
CA MET A 202 -14.18 0.48 -10.45
C MET A 202 -15.06 0.11 -9.27
N ARG A 203 -15.51 -1.13 -9.21
CA ARG A 203 -16.39 -1.62 -8.15
C ARG A 203 -15.64 -2.58 -7.24
N ASN A 204 -15.80 -2.41 -5.94
CA ASN A 204 -15.36 -3.41 -4.98
C ASN A 204 -16.38 -4.56 -5.00
N VAL A 205 -15.98 -5.70 -5.53
CA VAL A 205 -16.81 -6.90 -5.66
C VAL A 205 -16.47 -7.96 -4.63
N THR A 206 -15.68 -7.64 -3.60
CA THR A 206 -15.29 -8.56 -2.53
C THR A 206 -16.49 -9.23 -1.91
N ALA A 207 -17.54 -8.48 -1.61
CA ALA A 207 -18.75 -8.99 -1.01
C ALA A 207 -19.54 -9.95 -1.93
N VAL A 208 -19.50 -9.72 -3.25
CA VAL A 208 -20.12 -10.64 -4.23
C VAL A 208 -19.36 -11.95 -4.28
N VAL A 209 -18.02 -11.88 -4.30
CA VAL A 209 -17.16 -13.07 -4.25
C VAL A 209 -17.43 -13.85 -2.95
N SER A 210 -17.52 -13.16 -1.80
CA SER A 210 -17.90 -13.79 -0.53
C SER A 210 -19.27 -14.47 -0.61
N ALA A 211 -20.29 -13.83 -1.20
CA ALA A 211 -21.61 -14.43 -1.34
C ALA A 211 -21.59 -15.70 -2.20
N ILE A 212 -20.78 -15.73 -3.25
CA ILE A 212 -20.61 -16.93 -4.08
C ILE A 212 -19.83 -18.01 -3.32
N HIS A 213 -18.79 -17.68 -2.57
CA HIS A 213 -18.10 -18.63 -1.68
C HIS A 213 -19.06 -19.20 -0.63
N PHE A 214 -19.94 -18.37 -0.09
CA PHE A 214 -20.99 -18.80 0.84
C PHE A 214 -21.92 -19.82 0.20
N GLN A 215 -22.40 -19.56 -1.03
CA GLN A 215 -23.20 -20.52 -1.81
C GLN A 215 -22.45 -21.84 -1.98
N GLU A 216 -21.19 -21.83 -2.39
CA GLU A 216 -20.39 -23.03 -2.61
C GLU A 216 -20.23 -23.86 -1.32
N ARG A 217 -20.07 -23.20 -0.17
CA ARG A 217 -20.06 -23.89 1.12
C ARG A 217 -21.39 -24.52 1.47
N MET A 218 -22.50 -23.82 1.18
CA MET A 218 -23.83 -24.39 1.37
C MET A 218 -24.02 -25.65 0.52
N LYS A 219 -23.54 -25.68 -0.72
CA LYS A 219 -23.56 -26.90 -1.55
C LYS A 219 -22.73 -28.02 -0.95
N ARG A 220 -21.51 -27.74 -0.50
CA ARG A 220 -20.61 -28.72 0.15
C ARG A 220 -21.21 -29.31 1.43
N LEU A 221 -22.01 -28.53 2.14
CA LEU A 221 -22.78 -28.97 3.32
C LEU A 221 -24.08 -29.69 2.98
N ASN A 222 -24.41 -29.85 1.68
CA ASN A 222 -25.68 -30.39 1.18
C ASN A 222 -26.92 -29.63 1.71
N LEU A 223 -26.77 -28.32 1.96
CA LEU A 223 -27.88 -27.45 2.37
C LEU A 223 -28.69 -26.98 1.18
N ILE A 224 -28.07 -26.89 0.02
CA ILE A 224 -28.67 -26.56 -1.28
C ILE A 224 -28.14 -27.49 -2.36
N ASN A 225 -29.00 -27.79 -3.34
CA ASN A 225 -28.66 -28.65 -4.49
C ASN A 225 -28.52 -27.88 -5.80
N SER A 226 -28.86 -26.60 -5.81
CA SER A 226 -28.79 -25.70 -6.97
C SER A 226 -28.12 -24.38 -6.56
N ASN A 227 -27.80 -23.57 -7.55
CA ASN A 227 -27.34 -22.20 -7.29
C ASN A 227 -28.46 -21.39 -6.66
N LEU A 228 -28.09 -20.43 -5.80
CA LEU A 228 -28.96 -19.37 -5.33
C LEU A 228 -29.41 -18.51 -6.51
N SER A 229 -30.52 -17.84 -6.42
CA SER A 229 -30.95 -16.86 -7.40
C SER A 229 -29.98 -15.66 -7.41
N ASP A 230 -29.84 -15.01 -8.57
CA ASP A 230 -28.98 -13.80 -8.70
C ASP A 230 -29.37 -12.74 -7.67
N LYS A 231 -30.68 -12.59 -7.41
CA LYS A 231 -31.19 -11.67 -6.40
C LYS A 231 -30.72 -12.04 -4.99
N THR A 232 -30.75 -13.31 -4.62
CA THR A 232 -30.27 -13.75 -3.30
C THR A 232 -28.78 -13.53 -3.16
N ILE A 233 -27.98 -13.77 -4.22
CA ILE A 233 -26.54 -13.45 -4.23
C ILE A 233 -26.32 -11.94 -4.05
N GLU A 234 -27.10 -11.09 -4.73
CA GLU A 234 -27.00 -9.64 -4.58
C GLU A 234 -27.38 -9.19 -3.17
N ASP A 235 -28.48 -9.71 -2.62
CA ASP A 235 -28.93 -9.40 -1.26
C ASP A 235 -27.88 -9.85 -0.21
N LEU A 236 -27.30 -11.04 -0.35
CA LEU A 236 -26.19 -11.51 0.50
C LEU A 236 -24.96 -10.62 0.39
N ALA A 237 -24.57 -10.26 -0.84
CA ALA A 237 -23.43 -9.39 -1.06
C ALA A 237 -23.64 -8.02 -0.41
N GLN A 238 -24.86 -7.47 -0.45
CA GLN A 238 -25.17 -6.22 0.25
C GLN A 238 -25.01 -6.34 1.77
N GLN A 239 -25.41 -7.48 2.37
CA GLN A 239 -25.22 -7.70 3.80
C GLN A 239 -23.73 -7.84 4.14
N PHE A 240 -22.98 -8.63 3.36
CA PHE A 240 -21.54 -8.81 3.58
C PHE A 240 -20.74 -7.51 3.39
N TYR A 241 -21.12 -6.68 2.42
CA TYR A 241 -20.53 -5.35 2.24
C TYR A 241 -20.75 -4.44 3.46
N ARG A 242 -21.87 -4.60 4.15
CA ARG A 242 -22.25 -3.80 5.33
C ARG A 242 -21.85 -4.44 6.66
N GLU A 243 -21.11 -5.54 6.68
CA GLU A 243 -20.76 -6.22 7.94
C GLU A 243 -20.11 -5.26 8.95
N GLY A 244 -19.13 -4.44 8.51
CA GLY A 244 -18.49 -3.44 9.37
C GLY A 244 -19.46 -2.39 9.93
N TYR A 245 -20.54 -2.05 9.21
CA TYR A 245 -21.56 -1.11 9.68
C TYR A 245 -22.34 -1.64 10.87
N TYR A 246 -22.63 -2.97 10.93
CA TYR A 246 -23.34 -3.56 12.05
C TYR A 246 -22.59 -3.38 13.37
N SER A 247 -21.25 -3.43 13.35
CA SER A 247 -20.43 -3.22 14.53
C SER A 247 -20.49 -1.78 15.05
N GLN A 248 -20.82 -0.80 14.20
CA GLN A 248 -20.93 0.61 14.57
C GLN A 248 -22.30 0.96 15.17
N VAL A 249 -23.36 0.32 14.72
CA VAL A 249 -24.74 0.69 15.11
C VAL A 249 -25.38 -0.25 16.13
N HIS A 250 -24.84 -1.45 16.34
CA HIS A 250 -25.45 -2.45 17.21
C HIS A 250 -24.50 -2.94 18.30
N VAL A 251 -25.03 -3.07 19.53
CA VAL A 251 -24.29 -3.66 20.67
C VAL A 251 -24.02 -5.15 20.47
N ARG A 252 -24.84 -5.83 19.64
CA ARG A 252 -24.69 -7.25 19.27
C ARG A 252 -24.73 -7.38 17.75
N PRO A 253 -23.66 -6.96 17.06
CA PRO A 253 -23.64 -6.87 15.60
C PRO A 253 -23.97 -8.22 14.93
N ASP A 254 -23.37 -9.32 15.37
CA ASP A 254 -23.56 -10.66 14.80
C ASP A 254 -25.03 -11.10 14.78
N LYS A 255 -25.78 -10.74 15.82
CA LYS A 255 -27.21 -11.13 15.87
C LYS A 255 -27.98 -10.51 14.71
N PHE A 256 -27.82 -9.24 14.48
CA PHE A 256 -28.56 -8.51 13.45
C PHE A 256 -28.04 -8.84 12.06
N PHE A 257 -26.72 -8.93 11.90
CA PHE A 257 -26.09 -9.35 10.66
C PHE A 257 -26.61 -10.71 10.18
N TRP A 258 -26.57 -11.75 11.04
CA TRP A 258 -27.01 -13.09 10.67
C TRP A 258 -28.52 -13.19 10.52
N GLN A 259 -29.29 -12.34 11.18
CA GLN A 259 -30.72 -12.22 10.95
C GLN A 259 -31.01 -11.71 9.52
N ASP A 260 -30.26 -10.68 9.06
CA ASP A 260 -30.44 -10.12 7.73
C ASP A 260 -29.92 -11.07 6.64
N VAL A 261 -28.83 -11.80 6.88
CA VAL A 261 -28.37 -12.91 6.02
C VAL A 261 -29.46 -13.98 5.90
N GLY A 262 -30.10 -14.34 7.01
CA GLY A 262 -31.24 -15.30 7.01
C GLY A 262 -32.45 -14.80 6.20
N ASN A 263 -32.75 -13.50 6.31
CA ASN A 263 -33.83 -12.88 5.53
C ASN A 263 -33.52 -12.89 4.02
N ALA A 264 -32.29 -12.67 3.61
CA ALA A 264 -31.85 -12.76 2.22
C ALA A 264 -32.02 -14.19 1.66
N LEU A 265 -31.62 -15.21 2.42
CA LEU A 265 -31.72 -16.60 2.03
C LEU A 265 -33.18 -17.12 2.01
N ALA A 266 -34.05 -16.53 2.81
CA ALA A 266 -35.48 -16.91 2.82
C ALA A 266 -36.17 -16.68 1.47
N GLY A 267 -35.61 -15.77 0.62
CA GLY A 267 -36.07 -15.57 -0.76
C GLY A 267 -36.00 -16.83 -1.62
N ASP A 268 -35.02 -17.69 -1.39
CA ASP A 268 -34.86 -19.00 -2.04
C ASP A 268 -35.37 -20.19 -1.18
N GLY A 269 -36.14 -19.88 -0.12
CA GLY A 269 -36.75 -20.89 0.75
C GLY A 269 -35.79 -21.57 1.72
N ILE A 270 -34.63 -20.98 1.97
CA ILE A 270 -33.59 -21.53 2.84
C ILE A 270 -33.76 -20.97 4.25
N ASN A 271 -33.80 -21.87 5.26
CA ASN A 271 -33.89 -21.47 6.66
C ASN A 271 -32.59 -21.77 7.40
N LEU A 272 -31.91 -20.73 7.88
CA LEU A 272 -30.66 -20.82 8.65
C LEU A 272 -30.91 -21.39 10.08
N ASP A 273 -32.09 -21.26 10.65
CA ASP A 273 -32.39 -21.77 12.00
C ASP A 273 -32.31 -23.31 12.09
N ALA A 274 -32.37 -23.98 10.95
CA ALA A 274 -32.28 -25.44 10.87
C ALA A 274 -30.83 -25.96 10.82
N LEU A 275 -29.84 -25.07 10.80
CA LEU A 275 -28.42 -25.45 10.68
C LEU A 275 -27.90 -26.10 11.97
N ASN A 276 -27.12 -27.16 11.81
CA ASN A 276 -26.32 -27.67 12.92
C ASN A 276 -25.17 -26.70 13.26
N MET A 277 -24.60 -26.85 14.46
CA MET A 277 -23.56 -25.96 14.95
C MET A 277 -22.31 -25.92 14.06
N TYR A 278 -21.94 -27.05 13.46
CA TYR A 278 -20.81 -27.14 12.55
C TYR A 278 -21.06 -26.32 11.26
N ALA A 279 -22.22 -26.50 10.63
CA ALA A 279 -22.58 -25.76 9.42
C ALA A 279 -22.67 -24.26 9.71
N ALA A 280 -23.26 -23.85 10.81
CA ALA A 280 -23.34 -22.47 11.23
C ALA A 280 -21.94 -21.84 11.45
N SER A 281 -21.04 -22.56 12.13
CA SER A 281 -19.66 -22.09 12.34
C SER A 281 -18.90 -21.98 11.04
N TYR A 282 -19.03 -22.96 10.13
CA TYR A 282 -18.32 -22.99 8.86
C TYR A 282 -18.79 -21.89 7.90
N LEU A 283 -20.08 -21.59 7.89
CA LEU A 283 -20.63 -20.49 7.09
C LEU A 283 -20.27 -19.10 7.65
N ARG A 284 -20.16 -18.97 8.98
CA ARG A 284 -19.77 -17.71 9.64
C ARG A 284 -18.39 -17.21 9.28
N GLN A 285 -17.50 -18.08 8.83
CA GLN A 285 -16.15 -17.71 8.48
C GLN A 285 -16.05 -16.99 7.13
N VAL A 286 -17.02 -17.23 6.22
CA VAL A 286 -16.94 -16.78 4.82
C VAL A 286 -16.74 -15.27 4.66
N PRO A 287 -17.47 -14.36 5.32
CA PRO A 287 -17.29 -12.92 5.11
C PRO A 287 -15.86 -12.45 5.42
N ASN A 288 -15.18 -13.14 6.33
CA ASN A 288 -13.85 -12.77 6.82
C ASN A 288 -12.70 -13.57 6.19
N GLU A 289 -12.96 -14.45 5.21
CA GLU A 289 -11.93 -15.30 4.62
C GLU A 289 -11.18 -14.69 3.45
N LEU A 290 -11.80 -13.78 2.70
CA LEU A 290 -11.12 -13.14 1.58
C LEU A 290 -9.92 -12.35 2.09
N ARG A 291 -8.75 -12.65 1.50
CA ARG A 291 -7.45 -12.18 1.98
C ARG A 291 -6.95 -10.93 1.25
N PHE A 292 -7.62 -10.56 0.18
CA PHE A 292 -7.35 -9.33 -0.56
C PHE A 292 -8.64 -8.79 -1.17
N MET A 293 -8.64 -7.48 -1.39
CA MET A 293 -9.78 -6.77 -1.96
C MET A 293 -9.96 -7.13 -3.43
N ARG A 294 -11.17 -7.50 -3.80
CA ARG A 294 -11.56 -7.84 -5.17
C ARG A 294 -12.19 -6.62 -5.85
N ASN A 295 -11.59 -6.21 -6.94
CA ASN A 295 -12.11 -5.09 -7.73
C ASN A 295 -12.45 -5.56 -9.15
N GLU A 296 -13.46 -4.95 -9.74
CA GLU A 296 -13.89 -5.22 -11.12
C GLU A 296 -14.18 -3.90 -11.82
N GLY A 297 -13.64 -3.73 -13.02
CA GLY A 297 -13.95 -2.62 -13.90
C GLY A 297 -12.75 -1.89 -14.45
N LEU A 298 -13.05 -0.81 -15.15
CA LEU A 298 -12.11 0.11 -15.77
C LEU A 298 -12.49 1.52 -15.39
N ILE A 299 -11.52 2.30 -14.96
CA ILE A 299 -11.67 3.72 -14.70
C ILE A 299 -10.50 4.49 -15.30
N GLY A 300 -10.77 5.60 -15.96
CA GLY A 300 -9.73 6.45 -16.51
C GLY A 300 -10.10 7.92 -16.42
N GLY A 301 -9.10 8.77 -16.45
CA GLY A 301 -9.36 10.21 -16.39
C GLY A 301 -8.15 11.04 -16.80
N ILE A 302 -8.47 12.31 -17.05
CA ILE A 302 -7.50 13.37 -17.31
C ILE A 302 -7.78 14.54 -16.40
N GLY A 303 -6.76 15.27 -15.99
CA GLY A 303 -6.92 16.41 -15.11
C GLY A 303 -5.79 17.41 -15.22
N VAL A 304 -6.00 18.52 -14.56
CA VAL A 304 -5.00 19.57 -14.38
C VAL A 304 -4.95 19.95 -12.90
N GLY A 305 -3.78 20.36 -12.45
CA GLY A 305 -3.61 20.69 -11.05
C GLY A 305 -2.36 21.51 -10.79
N ILE A 306 -2.11 21.69 -9.52
CA ILE A 306 -0.93 22.36 -8.98
C ILE A 306 -0.32 21.50 -7.88
N ASP A 307 1.01 21.42 -7.86
CA ASP A 307 1.78 20.85 -6.78
C ASP A 307 2.70 21.92 -6.22
N TYR A 308 2.72 22.04 -4.92
CA TYR A 308 3.62 22.89 -4.17
C TYR A 308 4.42 22.04 -3.21
N SER A 309 5.72 22.20 -3.21
CA SER A 309 6.59 21.66 -2.17
C SER A 309 7.58 22.72 -1.69
N ASN A 310 7.78 22.74 -0.38
CA ASN A 310 8.79 23.58 0.26
C ASN A 310 9.60 22.72 1.22
N GLN A 311 10.88 22.60 0.94
CA GLN A 311 11.80 21.83 1.74
C GLN A 311 12.86 22.77 2.35
N TYR A 312 12.88 22.81 3.66
CA TYR A 312 13.82 23.62 4.42
C TYR A 312 14.79 22.72 5.16
N TYR A 313 16.07 22.96 4.94
CA TYR A 313 17.18 22.31 5.63
C TYR A 313 17.89 23.33 6.52
N SER A 314 18.09 23.02 7.78
CA SER A 314 18.95 23.77 8.68
C SER A 314 20.08 22.86 9.16
N ALA A 315 21.31 23.31 9.02
CA ALA A 315 22.46 22.66 9.63
C ALA A 315 23.17 23.67 10.52
N GLN A 316 23.32 23.38 11.80
CA GLN A 316 24.22 24.15 12.70
C GLN A 316 25.64 23.62 12.54
N ILE A 317 26.28 24.01 11.46
CA ILE A 317 27.74 24.13 11.39
C ILE A 317 27.96 25.67 11.41
N HIS A 318 28.74 26.18 12.32
CA HIS A 318 28.95 27.64 12.41
C HIS A 318 29.51 28.22 11.09
N PRO A 319 28.87 29.21 10.43
CA PRO A 319 27.55 29.80 10.74
C PRO A 319 26.36 28.94 10.31
N PRO A 320 25.17 29.11 10.92
CA PRO A 320 23.99 28.36 10.55
C PRO A 320 23.57 28.75 9.14
N ASN A 321 23.67 27.81 8.21
CA ASN A 321 23.20 27.98 6.84
C ASN A 321 21.87 27.19 6.68
N GLY A 322 20.77 27.91 6.53
CA GLY A 322 19.50 27.34 6.10
C GLY A 322 19.39 27.37 4.58
N ILE A 323 19.00 26.26 3.98
CA ILE A 323 18.68 26.19 2.55
C ILE A 323 17.19 25.89 2.44
N SER A 324 16.47 26.77 1.74
CA SER A 324 15.08 26.54 1.38
C SER A 324 15.00 26.20 -0.11
N ILE A 325 14.33 25.09 -0.41
CA ILE A 325 14.02 24.68 -1.78
C ILE A 325 12.50 24.74 -1.93
N GLU A 326 12.04 25.71 -2.68
CA GLU A 326 10.62 25.88 -2.98
C GLU A 326 10.35 25.46 -4.42
N GLN A 327 9.30 24.69 -4.63
CA GLN A 327 8.91 24.19 -5.93
C GLN A 327 7.39 24.36 -6.11
N PHE A 328 6.97 24.97 -7.20
CA PHE A 328 5.60 25.13 -7.59
C PHE A 328 5.42 24.63 -9.03
N LEU A 329 4.67 23.54 -9.20
CA LEU A 329 4.44 22.89 -10.47
C LEU A 329 2.99 23.09 -10.91
N ALA A 330 2.78 23.46 -12.17
CA ALA A 330 1.50 23.24 -12.82
C ALA A 330 1.54 21.86 -13.49
N ILE A 331 0.61 20.97 -13.16
CA ILE A 331 0.63 19.60 -13.62
C ILE A 331 -0.58 19.28 -14.49
N GLY A 332 -0.34 18.52 -15.57
CA GLY A 332 -1.36 17.73 -16.24
C GLY A 332 -1.23 16.28 -15.77
N ASN A 333 -2.34 15.59 -15.57
CA ASN A 333 -2.36 14.19 -15.22
C ASN A 333 -3.29 13.40 -16.12
N ALA A 334 -2.97 12.12 -16.35
CA ALA A 334 -3.82 11.16 -17.03
C ALA A 334 -3.61 9.80 -16.36
N TYR A 335 -4.68 9.04 -16.18
CA TYR A 335 -4.59 7.71 -15.58
C TYR A 335 -5.62 6.75 -16.18
N VAL A 336 -5.28 5.47 -16.11
CA VAL A 336 -6.16 4.34 -16.41
C VAL A 336 -5.89 3.26 -15.39
N ASN A 337 -6.92 2.80 -14.70
CA ASN A 337 -6.87 1.69 -13.77
C ASN A 337 -7.85 0.63 -14.25
N TYR A 338 -7.38 -0.61 -14.35
CA TYR A 338 -8.16 -1.76 -14.76
C TYR A 338 -7.98 -2.89 -13.75
N SER A 339 -9.08 -3.49 -13.35
CA SER A 339 -9.07 -4.68 -12.52
C SER A 339 -10.12 -5.66 -13.03
N HIS A 340 -9.74 -6.93 -13.11
CA HIS A 340 -10.61 -7.97 -13.62
C HIS A 340 -10.43 -9.27 -12.84
N GLN A 341 -11.57 -9.86 -12.44
CA GLN A 341 -11.61 -11.19 -11.87
C GLN A 341 -11.48 -12.21 -12.98
N LEU A 342 -10.40 -12.99 -13.01
CA LEU A 342 -10.23 -14.09 -13.96
C LEU A 342 -11.11 -15.28 -13.58
N ASP A 343 -11.23 -15.51 -12.27
CA ASP A 343 -12.09 -16.48 -11.62
C ASP A 343 -12.35 -16.08 -10.16
N LEU A 344 -13.03 -16.92 -9.37
CA LEU A 344 -13.31 -16.62 -7.96
C LEU A 344 -12.06 -16.50 -7.09
N ASN A 345 -10.94 -17.07 -7.51
CA ASN A 345 -9.72 -17.12 -6.72
C ASN A 345 -8.64 -16.17 -7.23
N SER A 346 -8.80 -15.59 -8.43
CA SER A 346 -7.73 -14.81 -9.05
C SER A 346 -8.21 -13.49 -9.64
N GLN A 347 -7.32 -12.51 -9.56
CA GLN A 347 -7.53 -11.16 -10.06
C GLN A 347 -6.27 -10.64 -10.75
N VAL A 348 -6.44 -9.95 -11.85
CA VAL A 348 -5.41 -9.15 -12.49
C VAL A 348 -5.71 -7.67 -12.32
N ARG A 349 -4.66 -6.87 -12.08
CA ARG A 349 -4.74 -5.40 -11.97
C ARG A 349 -3.71 -4.78 -12.89
N PHE A 350 -4.09 -3.68 -13.50
CA PHE A 350 -3.22 -2.90 -14.36
C PHE A 350 -3.52 -1.42 -14.18
N ASP A 351 -2.51 -0.65 -13.76
CA ASP A 351 -2.62 0.77 -13.49
C ASP A 351 -1.56 1.50 -14.30
N ILE A 352 -1.95 2.55 -15.00
CA ILE A 352 -1.04 3.48 -15.67
C ILE A 352 -1.40 4.89 -15.24
N ALA A 353 -0.39 5.65 -14.87
CA ALA A 353 -0.51 7.07 -14.59
C ALA A 353 0.62 7.86 -15.24
N ALA A 354 0.28 8.97 -15.86
CA ALA A 354 1.23 9.93 -16.38
C ALA A 354 0.92 11.29 -15.79
N ASN A 355 1.93 11.98 -15.31
CA ASN A 355 1.80 13.34 -14.82
C ASN A 355 3.00 14.18 -15.24
N GLY A 356 2.83 15.50 -15.26
CA GLY A 356 3.94 16.39 -15.50
C GLY A 356 3.52 17.78 -15.93
N GLY A 357 4.52 18.66 -15.91
CA GLY A 357 4.33 20.03 -16.30
C GLY A 357 5.48 20.96 -15.98
N PRO A 358 5.32 22.25 -16.24
CA PRO A 358 6.33 23.25 -15.99
C PRO A 358 6.48 23.59 -14.50
N ASN A 359 7.70 23.83 -14.08
CA ASN A 359 8.00 24.44 -12.80
C ASN A 359 7.82 25.97 -12.94
N LEU A 360 6.94 26.54 -12.14
CA LEU A 360 6.62 27.96 -12.14
C LEU A 360 7.43 28.77 -11.14
N THR A 361 8.26 28.12 -10.33
CA THR A 361 9.11 28.78 -9.32
C THR A 361 10.19 29.62 -10.00
N ARG A 362 10.30 30.88 -9.65
CA ARG A 362 11.36 31.76 -10.11
C ARG A 362 12.69 31.34 -9.48
N HIS A 363 13.76 31.32 -10.28
CA HIS A 363 15.14 31.08 -9.84
C HIS A 363 15.56 29.62 -9.56
N GLN A 364 14.82 28.63 -10.03
CA GLN A 364 15.24 27.25 -9.92
C GLN A 364 15.83 26.66 -11.21
N THR A 365 16.72 25.70 -11.04
CA THR A 365 17.41 25.00 -12.12
C THR A 365 16.55 23.94 -12.81
N LEU A 366 15.44 23.55 -12.18
CA LEU A 366 14.48 22.55 -12.70
C LEU A 366 13.36 23.26 -13.49
N GLY A 367 13.28 22.98 -14.80
CA GLY A 367 12.30 23.62 -15.68
C GLY A 367 11.00 22.85 -15.82
N GLN A 368 11.07 21.56 -16.10
CA GLN A 368 9.90 20.68 -16.35
C GLN A 368 10.14 19.33 -15.73
N GLN A 369 9.07 18.71 -15.28
CA GLN A 369 9.09 17.35 -14.73
C GLN A 369 7.95 16.54 -15.34
N TYR A 370 8.25 15.29 -15.72
CA TYR A 370 7.28 14.34 -16.25
C TYR A 370 7.52 12.99 -15.61
N ALA A 371 6.48 12.35 -15.15
CA ALA A 371 6.52 11.00 -14.61
C ALA A 371 5.53 10.10 -15.34
N LEU A 372 5.94 8.86 -15.52
CA LEU A 372 5.09 7.77 -16.00
C LEU A 372 5.26 6.60 -15.03
N ASN A 373 4.13 6.11 -14.52
CA ASN A 373 4.07 4.95 -13.65
C ASN A 373 3.20 3.89 -14.34
N ALA A 374 3.63 2.64 -14.28
CA ALA A 374 2.85 1.51 -14.79
C ALA A 374 2.99 0.34 -13.84
N ASP A 375 1.87 -0.12 -13.29
CA ASP A 375 1.81 -1.22 -12.34
C ASP A 375 1.01 -2.38 -12.93
N LEU A 376 1.53 -3.59 -12.78
CA LEU A 376 0.85 -4.83 -13.09
C LEU A 376 0.80 -5.69 -11.83
N GLY A 377 -0.37 -6.14 -11.44
CA GLY A 377 -0.57 -6.99 -10.29
C GLY A 377 -1.37 -8.23 -10.63
N TYR A 378 -1.04 -9.33 -9.99
CA TYR A 378 -1.78 -10.59 -10.04
C TYR A 378 -1.87 -11.18 -8.64
N ASP A 379 -3.08 -11.46 -8.19
CA ASP A 379 -3.36 -12.07 -6.91
C ASP A 379 -4.09 -13.39 -7.13
N TYR A 380 -3.69 -14.43 -6.40
CA TYR A 380 -4.25 -15.78 -6.51
C TYR A 380 -4.39 -16.44 -5.13
N GLU A 381 -5.61 -16.83 -4.80
CA GLU A 381 -5.91 -17.66 -3.64
C GLU A 381 -5.79 -19.13 -4.02
N LEU A 382 -4.65 -19.74 -3.75
CA LEU A 382 -4.42 -21.15 -4.00
C LEU A 382 -5.32 -22.04 -3.12
N THR A 383 -5.52 -21.60 -1.89
CA THR A 383 -6.48 -22.17 -0.92
C THR A 383 -6.99 -21.05 -0.04
N ASP A 384 -8.02 -21.31 0.78
CA ASP A 384 -8.51 -20.40 1.83
C ASP A 384 -7.40 -19.92 2.81
N ARG A 385 -6.22 -20.56 2.79
CA ARG A 385 -5.08 -20.24 3.65
C ARG A 385 -3.83 -19.77 2.92
N ILE A 386 -3.75 -19.90 1.61
CA ILE A 386 -2.55 -19.58 0.84
C ILE A 386 -2.92 -18.58 -0.24
N VAL A 387 -2.27 -17.41 -0.17
CA VAL A 387 -2.36 -16.37 -1.20
C VAL A 387 -0.99 -16.14 -1.81
N VAL A 388 -0.95 -16.09 -3.13
CA VAL A 388 0.22 -15.70 -3.91
C VAL A 388 -0.10 -14.39 -4.60
N SER A 389 0.74 -13.39 -4.39
CA SER A 389 0.69 -12.12 -5.09
C SER A 389 1.97 -11.91 -5.89
N ALA A 390 1.84 -11.48 -7.12
CA ALA A 390 2.96 -11.08 -7.97
C ALA A 390 2.69 -9.69 -8.53
N GLY A 391 3.71 -8.85 -8.55
CA GLY A 391 3.59 -7.48 -9.05
C GLY A 391 4.86 -7.01 -9.75
N ASN A 392 4.66 -6.09 -10.68
CA ASN A 392 5.73 -5.34 -11.30
C ASN A 392 5.32 -3.87 -11.37
N SER A 393 6.18 -2.99 -10.89
CA SER A 393 6.03 -1.54 -10.95
C SER A 393 7.16 -0.96 -11.78
N PHE A 394 6.80 -0.18 -12.78
CA PHE A 394 7.74 0.49 -13.68
C PHE A 394 7.52 2.00 -13.60
N ASP A 395 8.55 2.73 -13.18
CA ASP A 395 8.52 4.17 -13.03
C ASP A 395 9.57 4.84 -13.90
N VAL A 396 9.18 5.91 -14.56
CA VAL A 396 10.09 6.78 -15.31
C VAL A 396 9.85 8.22 -14.92
N LEU A 397 10.90 8.88 -14.46
CA LEU A 397 10.91 10.31 -14.17
C LEU A 397 11.88 11.02 -15.12
N PHE A 398 11.38 12.02 -15.82
CA PHE A 398 12.18 12.93 -16.63
C PHE A 398 12.17 14.32 -16.00
N GLN A 399 13.35 14.90 -15.87
CA GLN A 399 13.52 16.28 -15.41
C GLN A 399 14.32 17.05 -16.44
N ASN A 400 13.84 18.24 -16.78
CA ASN A 400 14.53 19.17 -17.69
C ASN A 400 14.79 20.47 -16.95
N GLY A 401 15.95 21.09 -17.18
CA GLY A 401 16.38 22.34 -16.53
C GLY A 401 17.75 22.73 -17.04
N ASN A 402 18.71 23.01 -16.16
CA ASN A 402 20.13 23.23 -16.52
C ASN A 402 20.85 21.94 -16.98
N GLY A 403 20.10 20.92 -17.35
CA GLY A 403 20.50 19.62 -17.85
C GLY A 403 19.28 18.68 -17.94
N GLN A 404 19.47 17.52 -18.55
CA GLN A 404 18.45 16.48 -18.64
C GLN A 404 18.74 15.39 -17.63
N GLY A 405 17.83 15.19 -16.70
CA GLY A 405 17.85 14.08 -15.74
C GLY A 405 16.83 13.01 -16.13
N ARG A 406 17.12 11.75 -15.77
CA ARG A 406 16.22 10.64 -15.90
C ARG A 406 16.44 9.67 -14.74
N LEU A 407 15.35 9.28 -14.10
CA LEU A 407 15.29 8.14 -13.20
C LEU A 407 14.38 7.09 -13.83
N LEU A 408 14.84 5.88 -13.88
CA LEU A 408 14.05 4.72 -14.28
C LEU A 408 14.16 3.70 -13.16
N THR A 409 13.02 3.24 -12.62
CA THR A 409 12.95 2.15 -11.67
C THR A 409 12.06 1.04 -12.22
N ASP A 410 12.40 -0.19 -11.89
CA ASP A 410 11.64 -1.39 -12.24
C ASP A 410 11.69 -2.30 -11.02
N ASP A 411 10.55 -2.48 -10.36
CA ASP A 411 10.43 -3.27 -9.14
C ASP A 411 9.50 -4.45 -9.39
N THR A 412 10.06 -5.64 -9.28
CA THR A 412 9.30 -6.89 -9.38
C THR A 412 9.23 -7.53 -8.01
N ASN A 413 8.03 -7.88 -7.56
CA ASN A 413 7.84 -8.57 -6.30
C ASN A 413 6.98 -9.83 -6.47
N VAL A 414 7.26 -10.82 -5.64
CA VAL A 414 6.43 -12.02 -5.48
C VAL A 414 6.31 -12.28 -3.99
N GLN A 415 5.08 -12.40 -3.52
CA GLN A 415 4.76 -12.64 -2.12
C GLN A 415 3.89 -13.89 -1.99
N LEU A 416 4.21 -14.72 -1.01
CA LEU A 416 3.40 -15.84 -0.59
C LEU A 416 3.01 -15.62 0.87
N ASN A 417 1.70 -15.64 1.14
CA ASN A 417 1.15 -15.55 2.48
C ASN A 417 0.47 -16.88 2.84
N TYR A 418 0.87 -17.46 3.96
CA TYR A 418 0.23 -18.63 4.54
C TYR A 418 -0.43 -18.27 5.87
N PHE A 419 -1.75 -18.35 5.92
CA PHE A 419 -2.54 -18.09 7.11
C PHE A 419 -2.64 -19.36 7.96
N VAL A 420 -1.90 -19.37 9.07
CA VAL A 420 -1.92 -20.50 10.04
C VAL A 420 -3.28 -20.56 10.71
N GLU A 421 -3.76 -19.39 11.16
CA GLU A 421 -5.09 -19.13 11.69
C GLU A 421 -5.57 -17.76 11.18
N ASP A 422 -6.81 -17.41 11.51
CA ASP A 422 -7.39 -16.16 11.01
C ASP A 422 -6.61 -14.90 11.37
N ASN A 423 -5.89 -14.89 12.46
CA ASN A 423 -5.13 -13.76 12.96
C ASN A 423 -3.59 -13.94 12.88
N ILE A 424 -3.09 -15.04 12.31
CA ILE A 424 -1.65 -15.29 12.16
C ILE A 424 -1.35 -15.64 10.72
N SER A 425 -0.45 -14.89 10.09
CA SER A 425 0.09 -15.25 8.78
C SER A 425 1.63 -15.34 8.79
N LEU A 426 2.14 -16.29 8.04
CA LEU A 426 3.54 -16.36 7.65
C LEU A 426 3.66 -15.81 6.24
N SER A 427 4.57 -14.89 6.03
CA SER A 427 4.82 -14.27 4.72
C SER A 427 6.24 -14.55 4.25
N GLY A 428 6.37 -14.94 2.99
CA GLY A 428 7.63 -14.97 2.27
C GLY A 428 7.55 -14.00 1.11
N GLN A 429 8.53 -13.14 0.94
CA GLN A 429 8.58 -12.18 -0.16
C GLN A 429 9.94 -12.21 -0.84
N TYR A 430 9.92 -12.18 -2.16
CA TYR A 430 11.07 -11.90 -3.00
C TYR A 430 10.84 -10.60 -3.74
N SER A 431 11.82 -9.70 -3.74
CA SER A 431 11.80 -8.48 -4.53
C SER A 431 13.09 -8.31 -5.32
N LEU A 432 12.94 -7.82 -6.55
CA LEU A 432 14.02 -7.44 -7.45
C LEU A 432 13.78 -6.00 -7.88
N ASN A 433 14.65 -5.10 -7.42
CA ASN A 433 14.62 -3.69 -7.79
C ASN A 433 15.78 -3.37 -8.74
N TYR A 434 15.47 -2.65 -9.82
CA TYR A 434 16.44 -2.08 -10.73
C TYR A 434 16.25 -0.58 -10.81
N SER A 435 17.30 0.17 -10.61
CA SER A 435 17.32 1.62 -10.84
C SER A 435 18.40 2.05 -11.81
N ASP A 436 18.09 3.02 -12.66
CA ASP A 436 19.02 3.66 -13.61
C ASP A 436 18.81 5.17 -13.53
N MET A 437 19.70 5.83 -12.83
CA MET A 437 19.63 7.27 -12.60
C MET A 437 20.70 8.01 -13.40
N LYS A 438 20.27 9.01 -14.14
CA LYS A 438 21.11 10.04 -14.76
C LYS A 438 20.74 11.38 -14.14
N PRO A 439 21.58 11.95 -13.28
CA PRO A 439 21.26 13.21 -12.60
C PRO A 439 21.20 14.40 -13.55
N VAL A 440 20.48 15.45 -13.13
CA VAL A 440 20.47 16.76 -13.79
C VAL A 440 21.75 17.53 -13.44
N GLY A 441 22.39 18.18 -14.41
CA GLY A 441 23.51 19.11 -14.20
C GLY A 441 24.90 18.55 -14.54
N VAL A 442 25.93 19.15 -13.94
CA VAL A 442 27.35 18.91 -14.28
C VAL A 442 27.88 17.53 -13.85
N LEU A 443 27.17 16.87 -12.93
CA LEU A 443 27.53 15.53 -12.49
C LEU A 443 27.10 14.51 -13.55
N THR A 444 28.04 14.05 -14.35
CA THR A 444 27.80 13.17 -15.50
C THR A 444 27.74 11.68 -15.16
N ASN A 445 27.88 11.31 -13.89
CA ASN A 445 27.95 9.92 -13.51
C ASN A 445 26.55 9.30 -13.45
N ARG A 446 26.30 8.39 -14.40
CA ARG A 446 25.11 7.54 -14.40
C ARG A 446 25.26 6.43 -13.37
N THR A 447 24.31 6.33 -12.46
CA THR A 447 24.26 5.27 -11.45
C THR A 447 23.27 4.19 -11.89
N ARG A 448 23.69 2.93 -11.75
CA ARG A 448 22.81 1.77 -11.95
C ARG A 448 22.93 0.86 -10.76
N GLU A 449 21.79 0.48 -10.24
CA GLU A 449 21.68 -0.37 -9.06
C GLU A 449 20.75 -1.54 -9.34
N ILE A 450 21.10 -2.70 -8.81
CA ILE A 450 20.24 -3.89 -8.80
C ILE A 450 20.26 -4.40 -7.37
N ASP A 451 19.11 -4.42 -6.73
CA ASP A 451 18.92 -4.93 -5.38
C ASP A 451 17.98 -6.13 -5.40
N ASN A 452 18.40 -7.20 -4.75
CA ASN A 452 17.59 -8.40 -4.58
C ASN A 452 17.35 -8.60 -3.09
N ARG A 453 16.09 -8.79 -2.70
CA ARG A 453 15.72 -9.07 -1.32
C ARG A 453 14.87 -10.31 -1.20
N VAL A 454 15.16 -11.09 -0.19
CA VAL A 454 14.28 -12.14 0.31
C VAL A 454 13.94 -11.79 1.75
N SER A 455 12.67 -11.76 2.07
CA SER A 455 12.21 -11.56 3.44
C SER A 455 11.23 -12.66 3.83
N ILE A 456 11.30 -13.05 5.10
CA ILE A 456 10.35 -13.98 5.71
C ILE A 456 9.88 -13.30 6.99
N GLY A 457 8.57 -13.26 7.17
CA GLY A 457 7.95 -12.60 8.31
C GLY A 457 6.77 -13.37 8.86
N MET A 458 6.37 -13.01 10.06
CA MET A 458 5.13 -13.44 10.68
C MET A 458 4.35 -12.17 11.05
N ILE A 459 3.08 -12.14 10.68
CA ILE A 459 2.19 -11.03 10.99
C ILE A 459 1.09 -11.57 11.92
N TYR A 460 0.86 -10.88 13.02
CA TYR A 460 -0.25 -11.13 13.91
C TYR A 460 -1.27 -9.98 13.76
N TYR A 461 -2.48 -10.31 13.37
CA TYR A 461 -3.58 -9.35 13.25
C TYR A 461 -4.37 -9.32 14.55
N ILE A 462 -4.44 -8.16 15.19
CA ILE A 462 -5.18 -7.98 16.44
C ILE A 462 -6.69 -7.95 16.18
N ASP A 463 -7.08 -7.33 15.08
CA ASP A 463 -8.48 -7.30 14.63
C ASP A 463 -8.50 -7.23 13.09
N ARG A 464 -9.15 -8.22 12.45
CA ARG A 464 -9.29 -8.26 11.00
C ARG A 464 -10.42 -7.41 10.46
N GLY A 465 -11.44 -7.16 11.24
CA GLY A 465 -12.58 -6.33 10.83
C GLY A 465 -12.19 -4.92 10.41
N MET A 466 -10.96 -4.47 10.75
CA MET A 466 -10.43 -3.17 10.41
C MET A 466 -9.49 -3.13 9.18
N ILE A 467 -9.11 -4.29 8.61
CA ILE A 467 -8.08 -4.35 7.54
C ILE A 467 -8.70 -4.36 6.14
N LEU A 468 -9.96 -4.69 6.00
CA LEU A 468 -10.64 -4.85 4.72
C LEU A 468 -11.52 -3.65 4.30
N HIS A 469 -11.36 -2.50 4.97
CA HIS A 469 -12.15 -1.30 4.69
C HIS A 469 -11.31 -0.14 4.18
#